data_1a79ba6f28a2641e77286380cf8f2768
#
_entry.id   1a79ba6f28a2641e77286380cf8f2768
#
_cell.length_a   1.000
_cell.length_b   1.000
_cell.length_c   1.000
_cell.angle_alpha   90.00
_cell.angle_beta   90.00
_cell.angle_gamma   90.00
#
_symmetry.space_group_name_H-M   'P 1'
#
loop_
_entity.id
_entity.type
_entity.pdbx_description
1 polymer ?
#
loop_
_entity_poly.entity_id
_entity_poly.type
_entity_poly.pdbx_seq_one_letter_code
_entity_poly.pdbx_strand_id
1 'polypeptide(L)'
;YYEQLQYVGDTRIQALVSLYMTGDGRLMRNAIEQIDSSRTAEGATYSRAPSRLQQYIPTFSLWWIGMVHDYWLYQQDAGLVASMLPGVRAVLSFFAVRQGSRGSLGRMPWWNFVDWSAQFQGGVPPIENGGFSALLDLQLLMAYQWAADMEANLGSPGLAAEDREQARKLHTAIQALYWDSGRRMYADTPARTEFSQHAQALAVLAHMVEGNAARDIVVRTIEDADLVQATIYFRHYLHSAMNLAGEGDRYLDMLGEWRAQLARGMTTWAESPEPSRSDCHAWGASPNFELFRTVLGIDSARPGFRSVVIRPFLGKLEKVSGAIPHPQGEIAVALERRDGRLHAEVSLPQGVTGQFVWQGQAKALHPGSNTLVF
;
A
#
# COMPACT_ATOMS: atom_id res chain seq x y z
N TYR A 1 0.49 -20.63 -16.37
CA TYR A 1 1.58 -20.81 -17.34
C TYR A 1 2.60 -19.67 -17.28
N TYR A 2 2.14 -18.41 -17.26
CA TYR A 2 3.03 -17.24 -17.20
C TYR A 2 3.54 -16.95 -15.78
N GLU A 3 2.68 -17.08 -14.78
CA GLU A 3 2.93 -16.61 -13.42
C GLU A 3 3.71 -17.65 -12.57
N GLN A 4 4.95 -17.89 -12.95
CA GLN A 4 5.85 -18.85 -12.27
C GLN A 4 6.98 -18.15 -11.49
N LEU A 5 7.00 -16.82 -11.47
CA LEU A 5 8.06 -16.04 -10.84
C LEU A 5 7.49 -15.11 -9.77
N GLN A 6 8.17 -15.08 -8.64
CA GLN A 6 7.80 -14.28 -7.48
C GLN A 6 8.24 -12.82 -7.66
N TYR A 7 7.44 -12.00 -8.34
CA TYR A 7 7.66 -10.56 -8.44
C TYR A 7 7.30 -9.84 -7.14
N VAL A 8 8.09 -8.83 -6.77
CA VAL A 8 7.92 -8.10 -5.51
C VAL A 8 6.61 -7.34 -5.45
N GLY A 9 6.25 -6.64 -6.54
CA GLY A 9 5.01 -5.86 -6.60
C GLY A 9 3.77 -6.71 -6.40
N ASP A 10 3.72 -7.87 -7.06
CA ASP A 10 2.66 -8.87 -6.91
C ASP A 10 2.64 -9.48 -5.52
N THR A 11 3.82 -9.91 -5.06
CA THR A 11 3.96 -10.63 -3.80
C THR A 11 3.54 -9.80 -2.61
N ARG A 12 3.82 -8.48 -2.61
CA ARG A 12 3.40 -7.60 -1.53
C ARG A 12 1.87 -7.62 -1.34
N ILE A 13 1.11 -7.50 -2.43
CA ILE A 13 -0.36 -7.51 -2.39
C ILE A 13 -0.89 -8.89 -2.03
N GLN A 14 -0.39 -9.93 -2.70
CA GLN A 14 -0.78 -11.32 -2.46
C GLN A 14 -0.49 -11.76 -1.03
N ALA A 15 0.61 -11.30 -0.44
CA ALA A 15 0.96 -11.60 0.95
C ALA A 15 -0.05 -11.01 1.93
N LEU A 16 -0.49 -9.76 1.73
CA LEU A 16 -1.56 -9.14 2.53
C LEU A 16 -2.87 -9.91 2.41
N VAL A 17 -3.25 -10.34 1.20
CA VAL A 17 -4.42 -11.21 0.99
C VAL A 17 -4.27 -12.51 1.78
N SER A 18 -3.10 -13.18 1.69
CA SER A 18 -2.84 -14.43 2.40
C SER A 18 -2.94 -14.25 3.92
N LEU A 19 -2.38 -13.18 4.47
CA LEU A 19 -2.46 -12.89 5.91
C LEU A 19 -3.90 -12.70 6.39
N TYR A 20 -4.72 -11.98 5.64
CA TYR A 20 -6.11 -11.73 5.99
C TYR A 20 -7.00 -12.97 5.81
N MET A 21 -6.70 -13.82 4.84
CA MET A 21 -7.48 -15.02 4.57
C MET A 21 -7.09 -16.23 5.44
N THR A 22 -5.83 -16.34 5.82
CA THR A 22 -5.30 -17.54 6.48
C THR A 22 -4.53 -17.28 7.77
N GLY A 23 -4.04 -16.05 7.98
CA GLY A 23 -3.12 -15.73 9.08
C GLY A 23 -1.70 -16.30 8.92
N ASP A 24 -1.43 -17.04 7.83
CA ASP A 24 -0.17 -17.74 7.62
C ASP A 24 0.87 -16.82 6.96
N GLY A 25 1.85 -16.38 7.74
CA GLY A 25 2.94 -15.51 7.28
C GLY A 25 4.15 -16.24 6.68
N ARG A 26 4.17 -17.59 6.60
CA ARG A 26 5.35 -18.34 6.17
C ARG A 26 5.78 -18.06 4.74
N LEU A 27 4.85 -17.94 3.81
CA LEU A 27 5.15 -17.60 2.42
C LEU A 27 5.65 -16.16 2.27
N MET A 28 5.06 -15.22 3.01
CA MET A 28 5.52 -13.83 3.03
C MET A 28 6.93 -13.72 3.61
N ARG A 29 7.21 -14.42 4.72
CA ARG A 29 8.56 -14.53 5.30
C ARG A 29 9.56 -15.06 4.29
N ASN A 30 9.25 -16.19 3.65
CA ASN A 30 10.13 -16.80 2.64
C ASN A 30 10.40 -15.84 1.47
N ALA A 31 9.38 -15.12 1.00
CA ALA A 31 9.52 -14.12 -0.05
C ALA A 31 10.45 -12.97 0.38
N ILE A 32 10.29 -12.44 1.59
CA ILE A 32 11.14 -11.38 2.13
C ILE A 32 12.61 -11.83 2.15
N GLU A 33 12.89 -13.04 2.67
CA GLU A 33 14.25 -13.60 2.76
C GLU A 33 14.88 -13.88 1.39
N GLN A 34 14.12 -14.42 0.45
CA GLN A 34 14.59 -14.71 -0.91
C GLN A 34 14.91 -13.44 -1.70
N ILE A 35 14.05 -12.42 -1.58
CA ILE A 35 14.27 -11.14 -2.26
C ILE A 35 15.45 -10.41 -1.63
N ASP A 36 15.60 -10.41 -0.30
CA ASP A 36 16.78 -9.87 0.39
C ASP A 36 18.07 -10.53 -0.11
N SER A 37 18.07 -11.85 -0.25
CA SER A 37 19.21 -12.62 -0.74
C SER A 37 19.59 -12.32 -2.20
N SER A 38 18.70 -11.68 -2.96
CA SER A 38 18.93 -11.28 -4.35
C SER A 38 19.62 -9.92 -4.51
N ARG A 39 19.93 -9.23 -3.42
CA ARG A 39 20.52 -7.89 -3.49
C ARG A 39 21.84 -7.86 -4.24
N THR A 40 22.00 -6.84 -5.09
CA THR A 40 23.26 -6.53 -5.74
C THR A 40 24.28 -5.96 -4.76
N ALA A 41 25.53 -5.89 -5.17
CA ALA A 41 26.57 -5.20 -4.39
C ALA A 41 26.24 -3.71 -4.14
N GLU A 42 25.45 -3.09 -5.04
CA GLU A 42 24.98 -1.71 -4.92
C GLU A 42 23.77 -1.54 -3.99
N GLY A 43 23.11 -2.63 -3.60
CA GLY A 43 22.01 -2.64 -2.65
C GLY A 43 20.62 -2.91 -3.24
N ALA A 44 20.38 -2.73 -4.56
CA ALA A 44 19.08 -3.01 -5.17
C ALA A 44 18.75 -4.51 -5.17
N THR A 45 17.48 -4.87 -4.94
CA THR A 45 17.01 -6.25 -5.06
C THR A 45 16.70 -6.58 -6.53
N TYR A 46 16.65 -7.87 -6.87
CA TYR A 46 15.98 -8.27 -8.11
C TYR A 46 14.49 -7.92 -8.02
N SER A 47 13.87 -7.68 -9.18
CA SER A 47 12.42 -7.47 -9.26
C SER A 47 11.63 -8.73 -8.92
N ARG A 48 12.28 -9.89 -9.01
CA ARG A 48 11.73 -11.23 -8.77
C ARG A 48 12.83 -12.18 -8.31
N ALA A 49 12.57 -12.97 -7.29
CA ALA A 49 13.49 -13.96 -6.76
C ALA A 49 12.70 -15.13 -6.13
N PRO A 50 13.21 -16.38 -6.25
CA PRO A 50 14.42 -16.77 -7.00
C PRO A 50 14.21 -16.70 -8.51
N SER A 51 15.24 -16.31 -9.25
CA SER A 51 15.21 -16.28 -10.72
C SER A 51 16.60 -16.49 -11.31
N ARG A 52 16.68 -17.29 -12.38
CA ARG A 52 17.91 -17.45 -13.15
C ARG A 52 18.28 -16.16 -13.90
N LEU A 53 17.28 -15.44 -14.40
CA LEU A 53 17.48 -14.21 -15.15
C LEU A 53 17.39 -13.01 -14.22
N GLN A 54 18.45 -12.23 -14.18
CA GLN A 54 18.49 -10.99 -13.44
C GLN A 54 17.60 -9.95 -14.13
N GLN A 55 16.67 -9.40 -13.38
CA GLN A 55 15.86 -8.27 -13.81
C GLN A 55 15.72 -7.29 -12.64
N TYR A 56 15.81 -6.02 -12.94
CA TYR A 56 15.78 -4.96 -11.94
C TYR A 56 14.65 -3.98 -12.24
N ILE A 57 13.83 -3.76 -11.25
CA ILE A 57 12.78 -2.73 -11.22
C ILE A 57 13.02 -1.95 -9.92
N PRO A 58 13.64 -0.76 -9.97
CA PRO A 58 14.00 -0.02 -8.75
C PRO A 58 12.83 0.19 -7.80
N THR A 59 11.65 0.53 -8.32
CA THR A 59 10.43 0.70 -7.52
C THR A 59 10.06 -0.56 -6.73
N PHE A 60 10.38 -1.75 -7.22
CA PHE A 60 10.12 -3.01 -6.53
C PHE A 60 11.05 -3.24 -5.33
N SER A 61 12.28 -2.69 -5.37
CA SER A 61 13.14 -2.68 -4.17
C SER A 61 12.53 -1.83 -3.05
N LEU A 62 11.84 -0.74 -3.39
CA LEU A 62 11.10 0.08 -2.41
C LEU A 62 9.86 -0.67 -1.88
N TRP A 63 9.14 -1.38 -2.76
CA TRP A 63 8.03 -2.23 -2.34
C TRP A 63 8.45 -3.42 -1.47
N TRP A 64 9.68 -3.93 -1.63
CA TRP A 64 10.23 -4.92 -0.71
C TRP A 64 10.37 -4.34 0.72
N ILE A 65 10.84 -3.10 0.88
CA ILE A 65 10.85 -2.43 2.19
C ILE A 65 9.43 -2.34 2.75
N GLY A 66 8.45 -1.95 1.91
CA GLY A 66 7.04 -1.94 2.29
C GLY A 66 6.52 -3.32 2.72
N MET A 67 6.94 -4.40 2.05
CA MET A 67 6.56 -5.76 2.43
C MET A 67 7.16 -6.17 3.78
N VAL A 68 8.39 -5.78 4.09
CA VAL A 68 9.00 -5.99 5.42
C VAL A 68 8.22 -5.25 6.50
N HIS A 69 7.82 -4.00 6.22
CA HIS A 69 7.01 -3.19 7.12
C HIS A 69 5.60 -3.78 7.32
N ASP A 70 4.94 -4.23 6.24
CA ASP A 70 3.64 -4.90 6.31
C ASP A 70 3.74 -6.18 7.17
N TYR A 71 4.80 -6.98 7.00
CA TYR A 71 5.05 -8.15 7.84
C TYR A 71 5.16 -7.78 9.32
N TRP A 72 5.87 -6.70 9.63
CA TRP A 72 5.98 -6.19 11.00
C TRP A 72 4.65 -5.76 11.59
N LEU A 73 3.77 -5.15 10.80
CA LEU A 73 2.45 -4.72 11.26
C LEU A 73 1.53 -5.90 11.62
N TYR A 74 1.57 -6.97 10.82
CA TYR A 74 0.58 -8.05 10.90
C TYR A 74 1.10 -9.34 11.53
N GLN A 75 2.43 -9.52 11.68
CA GLN A 75 3.02 -10.75 12.23
C GLN A 75 3.82 -10.48 13.51
N GLN A 76 3.77 -11.43 14.44
CA GLN A 76 4.46 -11.34 15.74
C GLN A 76 5.90 -11.86 15.68
N ASP A 77 6.63 -11.54 14.62
CA ASP A 77 8.02 -11.96 14.38
C ASP A 77 8.93 -10.74 14.18
N ALA A 78 9.13 -9.99 15.25
CA ALA A 78 10.03 -8.84 15.25
C ALA A 78 11.50 -9.23 14.97
N GLY A 79 11.87 -10.47 15.25
CA GLY A 79 13.22 -10.98 15.01
C GLY A 79 13.56 -11.04 13.52
N LEU A 80 12.65 -11.52 12.68
CA LEU A 80 12.83 -11.47 11.23
C LEU A 80 12.99 -10.02 10.76
N VAL A 81 12.09 -9.14 11.17
CA VAL A 81 12.12 -7.74 10.72
C VAL A 81 13.44 -7.07 11.09
N ALA A 82 13.91 -7.26 12.35
CA ALA A 82 15.20 -6.75 12.79
C ALA A 82 16.37 -7.31 11.94
N SER A 83 16.30 -8.58 11.53
CA SER A 83 17.34 -9.20 10.68
C SER A 83 17.34 -8.66 9.24
N MET A 84 16.24 -8.07 8.77
CA MET A 84 16.12 -7.44 7.44
C MET A 84 16.60 -5.98 7.42
N LEU A 85 16.76 -5.30 8.55
CA LEU A 85 17.18 -3.90 8.59
C LEU A 85 18.49 -3.60 7.84
N PRO A 86 19.55 -4.45 7.90
CA PRO A 86 20.74 -4.24 7.06
C PRO A 86 20.42 -4.21 5.56
N GLY A 87 19.49 -5.05 5.10
CA GLY A 87 19.00 -5.06 3.73
C GLY A 87 18.23 -3.79 3.37
N VAL A 88 17.35 -3.33 4.26
CA VAL A 88 16.61 -2.07 4.11
C VAL A 88 17.56 -0.89 3.94
N ARG A 89 18.59 -0.80 4.80
CA ARG A 89 19.65 0.25 4.72
C ARG A 89 20.40 0.20 3.39
N ALA A 90 20.73 -1.00 2.91
CA ALA A 90 21.43 -1.17 1.63
C ALA A 90 20.56 -0.70 0.45
N VAL A 91 19.27 -1.04 0.45
CA VAL A 91 18.32 -0.55 -0.56
C VAL A 91 18.20 0.97 -0.51
N LEU A 92 18.01 1.58 0.66
CA LEU A 92 17.92 3.04 0.78
C LEU A 92 19.23 3.73 0.35
N SER A 93 20.38 3.16 0.66
CA SER A 93 21.69 3.68 0.20
C SER A 93 21.80 3.67 -1.33
N PHE A 94 21.28 2.64 -2.01
CA PHE A 94 21.20 2.59 -3.47
C PHE A 94 20.44 3.79 -4.06
N PHE A 95 19.35 4.21 -3.41
CA PHE A 95 18.58 5.38 -3.85
C PHE A 95 19.25 6.69 -3.43
N ALA A 96 19.80 6.77 -2.21
CA ALA A 96 20.41 7.99 -1.66
C ALA A 96 21.54 8.54 -2.53
N VAL A 97 22.41 7.69 -3.09
CA VAL A 97 23.49 8.11 -3.99
C VAL A 97 22.98 8.62 -5.36
N ARG A 98 21.70 8.44 -5.65
CA ARG A 98 21.04 8.87 -6.88
C ARG A 98 20.13 10.09 -6.68
N GLN A 99 19.99 10.56 -5.45
CA GLN A 99 19.31 11.83 -5.17
C GLN A 99 20.23 13.01 -5.54
N GLY A 100 19.64 13.97 -6.24
CA GLY A 100 20.32 15.20 -6.60
C GLY A 100 20.37 16.21 -5.44
N SER A 101 20.99 17.36 -5.68
CA SER A 101 21.12 18.45 -4.69
C SER A 101 19.78 18.99 -4.17
N ARG A 102 18.69 18.79 -4.90
CA ARG A 102 17.33 19.15 -4.48
C ARG A 102 16.66 18.10 -3.59
N GLY A 103 17.29 16.94 -3.37
CA GLY A 103 16.73 15.84 -2.58
C GLY A 103 15.86 14.85 -3.36
N SER A 104 15.38 15.23 -4.55
CA SER A 104 14.63 14.36 -5.47
C SER A 104 15.57 13.37 -6.16
N LEU A 105 15.03 12.22 -6.61
CA LEU A 105 15.76 11.28 -7.42
C LEU A 105 16.18 11.91 -8.75
N GLY A 106 17.40 11.61 -9.16
CA GLY A 106 17.88 11.80 -10.52
C GLY A 106 17.52 10.60 -11.40
N ARG A 107 18.27 10.46 -12.49
CA ARG A 107 18.05 9.34 -13.44
C ARG A 107 18.28 8.00 -12.77
N MET A 108 17.23 7.17 -12.71
CA MET A 108 17.30 5.81 -12.21
C MET A 108 17.67 4.83 -13.34
N PRO A 109 18.51 3.82 -13.06
CA PRO A 109 18.83 2.78 -14.03
C PRO A 109 17.66 1.82 -14.21
N TRP A 110 17.75 0.97 -15.23
CA TRP A 110 16.90 -0.17 -15.49
C TRP A 110 15.43 0.18 -15.77
N TRP A 111 14.51 -0.73 -15.49
CA TRP A 111 13.10 -0.61 -15.80
C TRP A 111 12.33 0.05 -14.64
N ASN A 112 12.01 1.33 -14.78
CA ASN A 112 11.30 2.11 -13.76
C ASN A 112 9.78 1.89 -13.84
N PHE A 113 9.38 0.62 -13.82
CA PHE A 113 7.98 0.21 -13.90
C PHE A 113 7.19 0.72 -12.69
N VAL A 114 5.97 1.21 -12.94
CA VAL A 114 5.00 1.59 -11.92
C VAL A 114 3.66 0.90 -12.15
N ASP A 115 3.08 0.96 -13.36
CA ASP A 115 1.78 0.34 -13.65
C ASP A 115 1.55 0.20 -15.17
N TRP A 116 0.69 -0.72 -15.58
CA TRP A 116 0.33 -0.96 -16.98
C TRP A 116 -0.68 0.06 -17.55
N SER A 117 -0.70 1.29 -17.06
CA SER A 117 -1.55 2.35 -17.64
C SER A 117 -1.19 2.62 -19.08
N ALA A 118 -2.20 2.81 -19.94
CA ALA A 118 -2.00 2.96 -21.38
C ALA A 118 -1.09 4.15 -21.75
N GLN A 119 -1.08 5.21 -20.92
CA GLN A 119 -0.25 6.39 -21.10
C GLN A 119 1.20 6.18 -20.58
N PHE A 120 1.48 5.11 -19.86
CA PHE A 120 2.82 4.77 -19.36
C PHE A 120 3.53 3.87 -20.36
N GLN A 121 4.57 4.37 -20.99
CA GLN A 121 5.29 3.61 -22.01
C GLN A 121 6.01 2.39 -21.40
N GLY A 122 5.52 1.19 -21.69
CA GLY A 122 6.05 -0.04 -21.09
C GLY A 122 5.90 -0.06 -19.58
N GLY A 123 4.83 0.55 -19.04
CA GLY A 123 4.56 0.63 -17.61
C GLY A 123 5.42 1.66 -16.85
N VAL A 124 6.20 2.48 -17.56
CA VAL A 124 7.06 3.52 -16.99
C VAL A 124 6.31 4.86 -17.03
N PRO A 125 6.12 5.54 -15.90
CA PRO A 125 5.46 6.84 -15.87
C PRO A 125 6.30 7.91 -16.58
N PRO A 126 5.74 9.10 -16.83
CA PRO A 126 6.50 10.22 -17.33
C PRO A 126 7.73 10.51 -16.45
N ILE A 127 8.89 10.67 -17.11
CA ILE A 127 10.16 11.02 -16.47
C ILE A 127 10.74 12.19 -17.24
N GLU A 128 10.87 13.35 -16.57
CA GLU A 128 11.45 14.54 -17.19
C GLU A 128 12.98 14.43 -17.31
N ASN A 129 13.56 15.27 -18.17
CA ASN A 129 15.01 15.38 -18.31
C ASN A 129 15.70 15.61 -16.95
N GLY A 130 16.67 14.78 -16.64
CA GLY A 130 17.33 14.76 -15.32
C GLY A 130 16.83 13.63 -14.41
N GLY A 131 15.77 12.91 -14.79
CA GLY A 131 15.26 11.74 -14.06
C GLY A 131 14.07 12.02 -13.13
N PHE A 132 13.51 13.23 -13.14
CA PHE A 132 12.48 13.65 -12.20
C PHE A 132 11.13 12.98 -12.46
N SER A 133 10.60 12.28 -11.46
CA SER A 133 9.27 11.68 -11.47
C SER A 133 8.67 11.67 -10.07
N ALA A 134 7.49 12.27 -9.90
CA ALA A 134 6.79 12.29 -8.64
C ALA A 134 6.50 10.87 -8.12
N LEU A 135 6.20 9.95 -9.02
CA LEU A 135 5.84 8.58 -8.65
C LEU A 135 7.03 7.82 -8.02
N LEU A 136 8.24 8.04 -8.53
CA LEU A 136 9.44 7.43 -7.97
C LEU A 136 9.82 8.08 -6.64
N ASP A 137 9.76 9.40 -6.56
CA ASP A 137 10.08 10.16 -5.35
C ASP A 137 9.10 9.84 -4.20
N LEU A 138 7.81 9.74 -4.49
CA LEU A 138 6.78 9.40 -3.50
C LEU A 138 6.96 7.98 -2.95
N GLN A 139 7.31 7.02 -3.80
CA GLN A 139 7.63 5.66 -3.34
C GLN A 139 8.89 5.64 -2.45
N LEU A 140 9.91 6.41 -2.78
CA LEU A 140 11.09 6.55 -1.94
C LEU A 140 10.76 7.22 -0.60
N LEU A 141 9.91 8.24 -0.61
CA LEU A 141 9.44 8.90 0.62
C LEU A 141 8.76 7.91 1.56
N MET A 142 7.85 7.08 1.04
CA MET A 142 7.20 6.02 1.83
C MET A 142 8.23 5.03 2.38
N ALA A 143 9.22 4.64 1.59
CA ALA A 143 10.27 3.71 2.03
C ALA A 143 11.12 4.27 3.18
N TYR A 144 11.48 5.55 3.14
CA TYR A 144 12.16 6.21 4.26
C TYR A 144 11.28 6.26 5.51
N GLN A 145 9.99 6.52 5.37
CA GLN A 145 9.03 6.53 6.51
C GLN A 145 8.94 5.14 7.15
N TRP A 146 8.76 4.08 6.36
CA TRP A 146 8.73 2.70 6.84
C TRP A 146 10.03 2.26 7.52
N ALA A 147 11.17 2.62 6.92
CA ALA A 147 12.48 2.34 7.51
C ALA A 147 12.66 3.06 8.85
N ALA A 148 12.31 4.34 8.93
CA ALA A 148 12.38 5.12 10.16
C ALA A 148 11.52 4.51 11.29
N ASP A 149 10.34 3.98 10.96
CA ASP A 149 9.48 3.32 11.94
C ASP A 149 10.09 2.00 12.43
N MET A 150 10.59 1.18 11.53
CA MET A 150 11.25 -0.09 11.89
C MET A 150 12.54 0.16 12.68
N GLU A 151 13.39 1.11 12.27
CA GLU A 151 14.62 1.48 12.97
C GLU A 151 14.35 2.02 14.37
N ALA A 152 13.32 2.83 14.55
CA ALA A 152 12.96 3.39 15.85
C ALA A 152 12.54 2.34 16.88
N ASN A 153 11.95 1.24 16.42
CA ASN A 153 11.37 0.21 17.29
C ASN A 153 12.23 -1.05 17.41
N LEU A 154 13.02 -1.39 16.38
CA LEU A 154 13.73 -2.67 16.28
C LEU A 154 15.22 -2.52 15.98
N GLY A 155 15.66 -1.35 15.57
CA GLY A 155 17.01 -1.07 15.11
C GLY A 155 17.72 0.03 15.92
N SER A 156 18.22 1.04 15.21
CA SER A 156 18.98 2.14 15.77
C SER A 156 18.20 3.46 15.77
N PRO A 157 17.98 4.10 16.93
CA PRO A 157 17.36 5.42 16.98
C PRO A 157 18.09 6.50 16.17
N GLY A 158 19.43 6.37 16.02
CA GLY A 158 20.23 7.28 15.18
C GLY A 158 19.88 7.14 13.71
N LEU A 159 19.79 5.91 13.19
CA LEU A 159 19.38 5.65 11.81
C LEU A 159 17.91 6.04 11.57
N ALA A 160 17.03 5.80 12.53
CA ALA A 160 15.66 6.29 12.47
C ALA A 160 15.59 7.82 12.31
N ALA A 161 16.46 8.57 12.99
CA ALA A 161 16.54 10.03 12.87
C ALA A 161 17.09 10.44 11.50
N GLU A 162 18.08 9.73 10.96
CA GLU A 162 18.60 9.95 9.61
C GLU A 162 17.54 9.72 8.54
N ASP A 163 16.80 8.60 8.61
CA ASP A 163 15.73 8.29 7.66
C ASP A 163 14.59 9.32 7.71
N ARG A 164 14.19 9.80 8.90
CA ARG A 164 13.22 10.89 9.04
C ARG A 164 13.73 12.19 8.42
N GLU A 165 15.01 12.50 8.56
CA GLU A 165 15.60 13.70 7.93
C GLU A 165 15.63 13.57 6.40
N GLN A 166 15.95 12.40 5.84
CA GLN A 166 15.86 12.15 4.40
C GLN A 166 14.41 12.26 3.91
N ALA A 167 13.46 11.67 4.64
CA ALA A 167 12.04 11.81 4.35
C ALA A 167 11.59 13.27 4.33
N ARG A 168 12.01 14.08 5.31
CA ARG A 168 11.67 15.51 5.39
C ARG A 168 12.24 16.31 4.21
N LYS A 169 13.50 16.05 3.82
CA LYS A 169 14.11 16.68 2.65
C LYS A 169 13.37 16.35 1.37
N LEU A 170 13.08 15.07 1.18
CA LEU A 170 12.37 14.57 0.00
C LEU A 170 10.93 15.10 -0.05
N HIS A 171 10.22 15.14 1.08
CA HIS A 171 8.90 15.76 1.19
C HIS A 171 8.92 17.22 0.71
N THR A 172 9.92 18.01 1.16
CA THR A 172 10.07 19.40 0.74
C THR A 172 10.33 19.52 -0.76
N ALA A 173 11.18 18.63 -1.31
CA ALA A 173 11.46 18.59 -2.73
C ALA A 173 10.23 18.24 -3.57
N ILE A 174 9.47 17.21 -3.18
CA ILE A 174 8.24 16.78 -3.84
C ILE A 174 7.23 17.93 -3.87
N GLN A 175 7.02 18.60 -2.74
CA GLN A 175 6.11 19.73 -2.65
C GLN A 175 6.51 20.86 -3.61
N ALA A 176 7.79 21.19 -3.69
CA ALA A 176 8.29 22.26 -4.55
C ALA A 176 8.25 21.90 -6.04
N LEU A 177 8.55 20.65 -6.39
CA LEU A 177 8.67 20.22 -7.79
C LEU A 177 7.31 19.91 -8.42
N TYR A 178 6.44 19.21 -7.71
CA TYR A 178 5.28 18.55 -8.33
C TYR A 178 3.92 19.16 -7.94
N TRP A 179 3.84 19.91 -6.83
CA TRP A 179 2.55 20.51 -6.44
C TRP A 179 2.09 21.58 -7.43
N ASP A 180 0.92 21.39 -8.00
CA ASP A 180 0.22 22.38 -8.82
C ASP A 180 -0.90 23.03 -8.01
N SER A 181 -0.76 24.33 -7.74
CA SER A 181 -1.73 25.09 -6.94
C SER A 181 -3.02 25.39 -7.71
N GLY A 182 -2.98 25.41 -9.04
CA GLY A 182 -4.14 25.63 -9.89
C GLY A 182 -5.08 24.41 -9.90
N ARG A 183 -4.52 23.23 -10.11
CA ARG A 183 -5.28 21.96 -10.03
C ARG A 183 -5.45 21.46 -8.60
N ARG A 184 -4.63 21.95 -7.67
CA ARG A 184 -4.55 21.44 -6.27
C ARG A 184 -4.28 19.94 -6.24
N MET A 185 -3.31 19.49 -7.05
CA MET A 185 -2.88 18.12 -7.25
C MET A 185 -1.36 18.04 -7.45
N TYR A 186 -0.80 16.86 -7.29
CA TYR A 186 0.59 16.59 -7.64
C TYR A 186 0.69 16.16 -9.10
N ALA A 187 1.51 16.85 -9.88
CA ALA A 187 1.84 16.45 -11.23
C ALA A 187 2.83 15.28 -11.24
N ASP A 188 2.86 14.51 -12.32
CA ASP A 188 3.79 13.38 -12.47
C ASP A 188 5.24 13.83 -12.69
N THR A 189 5.43 15.07 -13.25
CA THR A 189 6.74 15.66 -13.50
C THR A 189 6.77 17.16 -13.12
N PRO A 190 7.97 17.78 -12.99
CA PRO A 190 8.09 19.21 -12.71
C PRO A 190 7.48 20.14 -13.75
N ALA A 191 7.31 19.68 -15.00
CA ALA A 191 6.63 20.45 -16.06
C ALA A 191 5.14 20.71 -15.73
N ARG A 192 4.55 19.88 -14.86
CA ARG A 192 3.13 19.99 -14.39
C ARG A 192 2.11 19.96 -15.50
N THR A 193 2.38 19.18 -16.54
CA THR A 193 1.50 18.99 -17.69
C THR A 193 0.73 17.68 -17.62
N GLU A 194 1.23 16.71 -16.87
CA GLU A 194 0.69 15.35 -16.75
C GLU A 194 0.34 15.05 -15.31
N PHE A 195 -0.82 14.40 -15.12
CA PHE A 195 -1.37 14.09 -13.82
C PHE A 195 -1.98 12.69 -13.84
N SER A 196 -1.72 11.91 -12.83
CA SER A 196 -2.21 10.54 -12.70
C SER A 196 -2.89 10.28 -11.36
N GLN A 197 -3.76 9.27 -11.32
CA GLN A 197 -4.30 8.74 -10.07
C GLN A 197 -3.18 8.20 -9.17
N HIS A 198 -2.09 7.72 -9.79
CA HIS A 198 -0.92 7.16 -9.10
C HIS A 198 -0.23 8.19 -8.22
N ALA A 199 0.08 9.37 -8.77
CA ALA A 199 0.73 10.44 -8.02
C ALA A 199 -0.13 10.89 -6.83
N GLN A 200 -1.45 11.03 -7.02
CA GLN A 200 -2.35 11.44 -5.94
C GLN A 200 -2.47 10.37 -4.85
N ALA A 201 -2.64 9.10 -5.24
CA ALA A 201 -2.71 7.98 -4.29
C ALA A 201 -1.43 7.89 -3.45
N LEU A 202 -0.27 7.92 -4.11
CA LEU A 202 1.02 7.90 -3.41
C LEU A 202 1.23 9.13 -2.52
N ALA A 203 0.81 10.33 -2.95
CA ALA A 203 0.92 11.54 -2.13
C ALA A 203 0.12 11.43 -0.83
N VAL A 204 -1.09 10.85 -0.87
CA VAL A 204 -1.88 10.59 0.33
C VAL A 204 -1.21 9.52 1.21
N LEU A 205 -0.75 8.41 0.63
CA LEU A 205 -0.09 7.32 1.36
C LEU A 205 1.27 7.73 1.96
N ALA A 206 1.98 8.66 1.30
CA ALA A 206 3.23 9.25 1.79
C ALA A 206 3.04 10.41 2.77
N HIS A 207 1.80 10.69 3.19
CA HIS A 207 1.46 11.80 4.10
C HIS A 207 1.92 13.17 3.60
N MET A 208 1.92 13.39 2.28
CA MET A 208 2.12 14.74 1.70
C MET A 208 0.96 15.66 2.05
N VAL A 209 -0.20 15.11 2.26
CA VAL A 209 -1.46 15.77 2.64
C VAL A 209 -2.22 14.89 3.64
N GLU A 210 -2.94 15.52 4.57
CA GLU A 210 -3.69 14.82 5.62
C GLU A 210 -5.08 15.44 5.83
N GLY A 211 -5.94 14.74 6.56
CA GLY A 211 -7.27 15.22 6.93
C GLY A 211 -8.11 15.66 5.73
N ASN A 212 -8.72 16.84 5.80
CA ASN A 212 -9.57 17.34 4.72
C ASN A 212 -8.83 17.55 3.40
N ALA A 213 -7.54 17.89 3.42
CA ALA A 213 -6.75 18.06 2.19
C ALA A 213 -6.54 16.71 1.48
N ALA A 214 -6.28 15.64 2.21
CA ALA A 214 -6.20 14.29 1.66
C ALA A 214 -7.55 13.85 1.09
N ARG A 215 -8.64 14.09 1.80
CA ARG A 215 -10.00 13.83 1.34
C ARG A 215 -10.29 14.55 0.02
N ASP A 216 -10.03 15.84 -0.04
CA ASP A 216 -10.25 16.67 -1.22
C ASP A 216 -9.47 16.18 -2.44
N ILE A 217 -8.21 15.74 -2.26
CA ILE A 217 -7.41 15.16 -3.35
C ILE A 217 -8.02 13.84 -3.81
N VAL A 218 -8.35 12.94 -2.89
CA VAL A 218 -8.94 11.63 -3.24
C VAL A 218 -10.24 11.80 -4.00
N VAL A 219 -11.14 12.68 -3.55
CA VAL A 219 -12.41 12.93 -4.24
C VAL A 219 -12.16 13.39 -5.68
N ARG A 220 -11.27 14.39 -5.90
CA ARG A 220 -10.90 14.83 -7.24
C ARG A 220 -10.27 13.72 -8.07
N THR A 221 -9.41 12.91 -7.45
CA THR A 221 -8.74 11.78 -8.11
C THR A 221 -9.72 10.75 -8.66
N ILE A 222 -10.78 10.48 -7.93
CA ILE A 222 -11.81 9.51 -8.34
C ILE A 222 -12.74 10.10 -9.41
N GLU A 223 -13.01 11.40 -9.35
CA GLU A 223 -13.99 12.09 -10.21
C GLU A 223 -13.40 12.63 -11.50
N ASP A 224 -12.09 12.85 -11.56
CA ASP A 224 -11.41 13.40 -12.76
C ASP A 224 -11.02 12.27 -13.73
N ALA A 225 -11.82 12.13 -14.79
CA ALA A 225 -11.58 11.14 -15.84
C ALA A 225 -10.39 11.48 -16.76
N ASP A 226 -9.89 12.74 -16.73
CA ASP A 226 -8.76 13.18 -17.53
C ASP A 226 -7.41 12.79 -16.93
N LEU A 227 -7.39 12.34 -15.67
CA LEU A 227 -6.19 11.77 -15.06
C LEU A 227 -5.81 10.44 -15.72
N VAL A 228 -4.50 10.16 -15.80
CA VAL A 228 -4.04 8.81 -16.12
C VAL A 228 -4.58 7.84 -15.07
N GLN A 229 -5.39 6.89 -15.53
CA GLN A 229 -6.12 5.97 -14.66
C GLN A 229 -5.20 4.84 -14.17
N ALA A 230 -5.33 4.49 -12.89
CA ALA A 230 -4.70 3.33 -12.29
C ALA A 230 -5.32 2.02 -12.84
N THR A 231 -4.47 1.05 -13.21
CA THR A 231 -4.95 -0.27 -13.60
C THR A 231 -5.23 -1.15 -12.39
N ILE A 232 -5.69 -2.36 -12.62
CA ILE A 232 -6.07 -3.31 -11.56
C ILE A 232 -4.97 -3.49 -10.48
N TYR A 233 -3.69 -3.41 -10.88
CA TYR A 233 -2.55 -3.45 -9.98
C TYR A 233 -2.53 -2.24 -9.04
N PHE A 234 -2.46 -1.04 -9.62
CA PHE A 234 -2.23 0.17 -8.81
C PHE A 234 -3.50 0.64 -8.08
N ARG A 235 -4.67 0.11 -8.43
CA ARG A 235 -5.91 0.35 -7.67
C ARG A 235 -5.82 -0.12 -6.23
N HIS A 236 -4.97 -1.09 -5.89
CA HIS A 236 -4.67 -1.41 -4.50
C HIS A 236 -4.20 -0.18 -3.72
N TYR A 237 -3.26 0.59 -4.28
CA TYR A 237 -2.75 1.81 -3.64
C TYR A 237 -3.79 2.95 -3.65
N LEU A 238 -4.56 3.09 -4.72
CA LEU A 238 -5.66 4.05 -4.77
C LEU A 238 -6.73 3.75 -3.70
N HIS A 239 -7.15 2.51 -3.56
CA HIS A 239 -8.12 2.09 -2.56
C HIS A 239 -7.57 2.27 -1.13
N SER A 240 -6.28 2.02 -0.93
CA SER A 240 -5.60 2.29 0.34
C SER A 240 -5.60 3.79 0.67
N ALA A 241 -5.37 4.65 -0.32
CA ALA A 241 -5.44 6.10 -0.15
C ALA A 241 -6.88 6.57 0.16
N MET A 242 -7.89 5.98 -0.50
CA MET A 242 -9.31 6.23 -0.19
C MET A 242 -9.65 5.88 1.26
N ASN A 243 -9.21 4.71 1.74
CA ASN A 243 -9.41 4.31 3.13
C ASN A 243 -8.75 5.30 4.11
N LEU A 244 -7.49 5.66 3.86
CA LEU A 244 -6.73 6.60 4.70
C LEU A 244 -7.37 7.99 4.74
N ALA A 245 -7.87 8.48 3.60
CA ALA A 245 -8.53 9.78 3.46
C ALA A 245 -9.98 9.81 3.98
N GLY A 246 -10.55 8.67 4.41
CA GLY A 246 -11.92 8.59 4.88
C GLY A 246 -12.99 8.49 3.78
N GLU A 247 -12.60 8.15 2.55
CA GLU A 247 -13.48 7.98 1.37
C GLU A 247 -13.78 6.51 1.05
N GLY A 248 -13.59 5.61 2.02
CA GLY A 248 -13.83 4.17 1.85
C GLY A 248 -15.28 3.79 1.51
N ASP A 249 -16.27 4.63 1.80
CA ASP A 249 -17.67 4.39 1.41
C ASP A 249 -17.87 4.28 -0.11
N ARG A 250 -16.94 4.84 -0.92
CA ARG A 250 -16.94 4.74 -2.37
C ARG A 250 -16.27 3.45 -2.90
N TYR A 251 -15.61 2.67 -2.04
CA TYR A 251 -14.81 1.52 -2.46
C TYR A 251 -15.58 0.50 -3.30
N LEU A 252 -16.79 0.12 -2.89
CA LEU A 252 -17.59 -0.88 -3.61
C LEU A 252 -18.02 -0.40 -4.99
N ASP A 253 -18.19 0.90 -5.19
CA ASP A 253 -18.51 1.49 -6.50
C ASP A 253 -17.29 1.47 -7.44
N MET A 254 -16.05 1.41 -6.90
CA MET A 254 -14.80 1.33 -7.66
C MET A 254 -14.45 -0.07 -8.17
N LEU A 255 -15.21 -1.11 -7.80
CA LEU A 255 -14.97 -2.50 -8.21
C LEU A 255 -15.48 -2.85 -9.62
N GLY A 256 -15.72 -1.87 -10.49
CA GLY A 256 -16.28 -2.08 -11.84
C GLY A 256 -15.44 -3.02 -12.70
N GLU A 257 -14.10 -2.92 -12.67
CA GLU A 257 -13.22 -3.78 -13.43
C GLU A 257 -13.30 -5.26 -13.00
N TRP A 258 -13.33 -5.54 -11.71
CA TRP A 258 -13.51 -6.89 -11.18
C TRP A 258 -14.87 -7.48 -11.53
N ARG A 259 -15.94 -6.66 -11.44
CA ARG A 259 -17.30 -7.08 -11.86
C ARG A 259 -17.35 -7.43 -13.34
N ALA A 260 -16.66 -6.65 -14.20
CA ALA A 260 -16.58 -6.92 -15.63
C ALA A 260 -15.83 -8.23 -15.92
N GLN A 261 -14.77 -8.53 -15.20
CA GLN A 261 -14.05 -9.80 -15.31
C GLN A 261 -14.92 -10.99 -14.89
N LEU A 262 -15.63 -10.88 -13.76
CA LEU A 262 -16.61 -11.89 -13.32
C LEU A 262 -17.73 -12.10 -14.34
N ALA A 263 -18.25 -11.03 -14.93
CA ALA A 263 -19.29 -11.11 -15.97
C ALA A 263 -18.82 -11.83 -17.25
N ARG A 264 -17.51 -11.80 -17.54
CA ARG A 264 -16.88 -12.59 -18.61
C ARG A 264 -16.63 -14.05 -18.21
N GLY A 265 -16.99 -14.47 -16.99
CA GLY A 265 -16.80 -15.83 -16.49
C GLY A 265 -15.38 -16.12 -15.99
N MET A 266 -14.55 -15.10 -15.75
CA MET A 266 -13.23 -15.30 -15.18
C MET A 266 -13.32 -15.78 -13.73
N THR A 267 -12.46 -16.72 -13.38
CA THR A 267 -12.32 -17.28 -12.01
C THR A 267 -11.03 -16.84 -11.32
N THR A 268 -10.18 -16.16 -12.05
CA THR A 268 -8.93 -15.51 -11.63
C THR A 268 -8.89 -14.10 -12.21
N TRP A 269 -7.88 -13.31 -11.88
CA TRP A 269 -7.82 -11.89 -12.24
C TRP A 269 -6.77 -11.63 -13.33
N ALA A 270 -7.10 -10.72 -14.24
CA ALA A 270 -6.19 -10.30 -15.29
C ALA A 270 -5.03 -9.45 -14.73
N GLU A 271 -3.90 -9.47 -15.41
CA GLU A 271 -2.71 -8.65 -15.11
C GLU A 271 -2.96 -7.16 -15.34
N SER A 272 -3.65 -6.84 -16.43
CA SER A 272 -3.85 -5.50 -16.95
C SER A 272 -5.19 -5.43 -17.70
N PRO A 273 -5.61 -4.23 -18.14
CA PRO A 273 -6.74 -4.11 -19.08
C PRO A 273 -6.51 -4.92 -20.35
N GLU A 274 -7.60 -5.33 -21.00
CA GLU A 274 -7.55 -6.08 -22.26
C GLU A 274 -6.88 -5.29 -23.41
N PRO A 275 -6.08 -5.97 -24.27
CA PRO A 275 -5.74 -7.39 -24.22
C PRO A 275 -4.72 -7.71 -23.11
N SER A 276 -5.08 -8.61 -22.18
CA SER A 276 -4.20 -9.00 -21.10
C SER A 276 -3.36 -10.22 -21.49
N ARG A 277 -2.10 -10.22 -21.09
CA ARG A 277 -1.16 -11.33 -21.30
C ARG A 277 -1.44 -12.49 -20.34
N SER A 278 -1.99 -12.20 -19.16
CA SER A 278 -2.20 -13.16 -18.09
C SER A 278 -3.57 -12.94 -17.45
N ASP A 279 -4.36 -14.00 -17.35
CA ASP A 279 -5.65 -14.03 -16.69
C ASP A 279 -5.58 -14.61 -15.25
N CYS A 280 -4.36 -14.80 -14.75
CA CYS A 280 -4.12 -15.43 -13.44
C CYS A 280 -3.00 -14.67 -12.70
N HIS A 281 -3.27 -13.38 -12.41
CA HIS A 281 -2.29 -12.46 -11.89
C HIS A 281 -2.61 -12.04 -10.45
N ALA A 282 -1.66 -12.30 -9.54
CA ALA A 282 -1.89 -12.24 -8.11
C ALA A 282 -2.27 -10.85 -7.59
N TRP A 283 -1.72 -9.78 -8.13
CA TRP A 283 -2.04 -8.42 -7.70
C TRP A 283 -3.51 -8.02 -7.92
N GLY A 284 -4.21 -8.66 -8.86
CA GLY A 284 -5.66 -8.48 -9.05
C GLY A 284 -6.50 -8.96 -7.88
N ALA A 285 -5.95 -9.73 -6.95
CA ALA A 285 -6.67 -10.27 -5.80
C ALA A 285 -6.84 -9.28 -4.64
N SER A 286 -6.40 -8.03 -4.77
CA SER A 286 -6.47 -7.00 -3.72
C SER A 286 -7.85 -6.83 -3.06
N PRO A 287 -9.01 -7.04 -3.73
CA PRO A 287 -10.31 -6.96 -3.05
C PRO A 287 -10.48 -7.94 -1.89
N ASN A 288 -9.80 -9.09 -1.90
CA ASN A 288 -9.86 -10.06 -0.80
C ASN A 288 -9.18 -9.55 0.49
N PHE A 289 -8.35 -8.54 0.39
CA PHE A 289 -7.79 -7.80 1.52
C PHE A 289 -8.68 -6.59 1.87
N GLU A 290 -9.04 -5.79 0.87
CA GLU A 290 -9.74 -4.53 1.07
C GLU A 290 -11.18 -4.69 1.58
N LEU A 291 -11.87 -5.79 1.24
CA LEU A 291 -13.20 -6.06 1.78
C LEU A 291 -13.19 -6.19 3.31
N PHE A 292 -12.12 -6.77 3.87
CA PHE A 292 -11.96 -6.85 5.32
C PHE A 292 -11.39 -5.56 5.92
N ARG A 293 -10.40 -4.96 5.27
CA ARG A 293 -9.74 -3.76 5.79
C ARG A 293 -10.59 -2.51 5.64
N THR A 294 -11.26 -2.34 4.49
CA THR A 294 -12.04 -1.14 4.19
C THR A 294 -13.51 -1.31 4.55
N VAL A 295 -14.18 -2.36 4.08
CA VAL A 295 -15.64 -2.49 4.31
C VAL A 295 -15.94 -2.91 5.74
N LEU A 296 -15.28 -3.95 6.26
CA LEU A 296 -15.40 -4.34 7.68
C LEU A 296 -14.57 -3.45 8.60
N GLY A 297 -13.56 -2.77 8.07
CA GLY A 297 -12.73 -1.81 8.79
C GLY A 297 -11.66 -2.42 9.68
N ILE A 298 -11.36 -3.72 9.56
CA ILE A 298 -10.42 -4.41 10.45
C ILE A 298 -8.99 -4.13 10.00
N ASP A 299 -8.20 -3.44 10.83
CA ASP A 299 -6.79 -3.17 10.56
C ASP A 299 -5.93 -3.23 11.83
N SER A 300 -4.62 -3.43 11.64
CA SER A 300 -3.65 -3.39 12.73
C SER A 300 -3.45 -1.95 13.22
N ALA A 301 -3.59 -1.72 14.52
CA ALA A 301 -3.31 -0.43 15.15
C ALA A 301 -1.90 -0.37 15.77
N ARG A 302 -1.21 -1.51 15.91
CA ARG A 302 0.17 -1.60 16.43
C ARG A 302 0.91 -2.80 15.83
N PRO A 303 2.21 -2.68 15.65
CA PRO A 303 3.03 -3.76 15.12
C PRO A 303 2.78 -5.10 15.82
N GLY A 304 2.83 -6.18 15.04
CA GLY A 304 2.50 -7.52 15.49
C GLY A 304 1.00 -7.76 15.68
N PHE A 305 0.15 -6.89 15.13
CA PHE A 305 -1.30 -6.91 15.29
C PHE A 305 -1.73 -6.95 16.76
N ARG A 306 -0.93 -6.33 17.65
CA ARG A 306 -1.12 -6.35 19.11
C ARG A 306 -2.34 -5.59 19.57
N SER A 307 -2.84 -4.69 18.76
CA SER A 307 -4.13 -4.04 18.94
C SER A 307 -4.79 -3.82 17.59
N VAL A 308 -6.13 -3.69 17.60
CA VAL A 308 -6.93 -3.52 16.38
C VAL A 308 -7.57 -2.14 16.34
N VAL A 309 -7.65 -1.57 15.15
CA VAL A 309 -8.60 -0.51 14.84
C VAL A 309 -9.69 -1.09 13.93
N ILE A 310 -10.94 -0.81 14.27
CA ILE A 310 -12.08 -1.16 13.40
C ILE A 310 -12.74 0.14 12.97
N ARG A 311 -12.55 0.47 11.68
CA ARG A 311 -13.09 1.69 11.06
C ARG A 311 -13.78 1.33 9.75
N PRO A 312 -15.03 0.85 9.82
CA PRO A 312 -15.74 0.36 8.65
C PRO A 312 -16.24 1.48 7.74
N PHE A 313 -16.33 1.14 6.44
CA PHE A 313 -16.95 1.95 5.41
C PHE A 313 -17.99 1.11 4.66
N LEU A 314 -19.25 1.25 5.01
CA LEU A 314 -20.30 0.37 4.49
C LEU A 314 -20.81 0.78 3.11
N GLY A 315 -20.54 2.04 2.68
CA GLY A 315 -21.17 2.55 1.46
C GLY A 315 -22.69 2.43 1.53
N LYS A 316 -23.28 1.67 0.60
CA LYS A 316 -24.73 1.43 0.50
C LYS A 316 -25.20 0.15 1.22
N LEU A 317 -24.28 -0.57 1.89
CA LEU A 317 -24.65 -1.80 2.58
C LEU A 317 -25.41 -1.50 3.88
N GLU A 318 -26.54 -2.20 4.05
CA GLU A 318 -27.32 -2.18 5.29
C GLU A 318 -26.73 -3.14 6.34
N LYS A 319 -26.13 -4.24 5.87
CA LYS A 319 -25.57 -5.28 6.73
C LYS A 319 -24.31 -5.90 6.11
N VAL A 320 -23.31 -6.15 6.94
CA VAL A 320 -22.10 -6.88 6.56
C VAL A 320 -21.53 -7.60 7.78
N SER A 321 -20.97 -8.78 7.57
CA SER A 321 -20.24 -9.51 8.62
C SER A 321 -19.10 -10.31 8.02
N GLY A 322 -18.07 -10.55 8.83
CA GLY A 322 -16.94 -11.37 8.45
C GLY A 322 -15.96 -11.49 9.60
N ALA A 323 -14.96 -12.32 9.39
CA ALA A 323 -13.91 -12.55 10.37
C ALA A 323 -12.57 -12.74 9.66
N ILE A 324 -11.50 -12.35 10.35
CA ILE A 324 -10.13 -12.61 9.91
C ILE A 324 -9.37 -13.39 10.97
N PRO A 325 -8.44 -14.26 10.57
CA PRO A 325 -7.54 -14.92 11.50
C PRO A 325 -6.61 -13.90 12.16
N HIS A 326 -6.28 -14.17 13.42
CA HIS A 326 -5.32 -13.38 14.19
C HIS A 326 -4.37 -14.36 14.92
N PRO A 327 -3.09 -14.04 15.18
CA PRO A 327 -2.17 -14.95 15.87
C PRO A 327 -2.66 -15.50 17.21
N GLN A 328 -3.60 -14.82 17.87
CA GLN A 328 -4.20 -15.23 19.15
C GLN A 328 -5.64 -15.76 19.01
N GLY A 329 -6.15 -15.99 17.80
CA GLY A 329 -7.50 -16.48 17.56
C GLY A 329 -8.15 -15.87 16.32
N GLU A 330 -9.34 -15.28 16.46
CA GLU A 330 -10.11 -14.69 15.36
C GLU A 330 -10.65 -13.33 15.76
N ILE A 331 -10.61 -12.35 14.83
CA ILE A 331 -11.32 -11.08 14.96
C ILE A 331 -12.57 -11.16 14.10
N ALA A 332 -13.75 -11.12 14.71
CA ALA A 332 -15.03 -11.15 14.02
C ALA A 332 -15.79 -9.83 14.20
N VAL A 333 -16.42 -9.37 13.11
CA VAL A 333 -17.17 -8.13 13.06
C VAL A 333 -18.51 -8.37 12.36
N ALA A 334 -19.61 -7.93 12.97
CA ALA A 334 -20.92 -7.89 12.35
C ALA A 334 -21.50 -6.47 12.52
N LEU A 335 -21.94 -5.89 11.42
CA LEU A 335 -22.41 -4.51 11.33
C LEU A 335 -23.81 -4.50 10.71
N GLU A 336 -24.71 -3.74 11.27
CA GLU A 336 -26.07 -3.56 10.74
C GLU A 336 -26.54 -2.11 10.95
N ARG A 337 -26.99 -1.46 9.87
CA ARG A 337 -27.71 -0.19 9.95
C ARG A 337 -29.19 -0.49 10.22
N ARG A 338 -29.66 -0.03 11.37
CA ARG A 338 -31.05 -0.19 11.77
C ARG A 338 -31.52 1.05 12.50
N ASP A 339 -32.71 1.56 12.16
CA ASP A 339 -33.34 2.75 12.77
C ASP A 339 -32.42 4.00 12.75
N GLY A 340 -31.68 4.18 11.65
CA GLY A 340 -30.74 5.30 11.47
C GLY A 340 -29.47 5.21 12.32
N ARG A 341 -29.21 4.08 12.99
CA ARG A 341 -28.05 3.82 13.83
C ARG A 341 -27.22 2.67 13.29
N LEU A 342 -25.92 2.69 13.60
CA LEU A 342 -25.05 1.53 13.38
C LEU A 342 -25.05 0.67 14.65
N HIS A 343 -25.46 -0.59 14.48
CA HIS A 343 -25.26 -1.65 15.47
C HIS A 343 -24.02 -2.45 15.06
N ALA A 344 -23.07 -2.60 16.00
CA ALA A 344 -21.85 -3.33 15.77
C ALA A 344 -21.62 -4.39 16.85
N GLU A 345 -21.40 -5.61 16.43
CA GLU A 345 -20.93 -6.71 17.27
C GLU A 345 -19.50 -7.05 16.87
N VAL A 346 -18.59 -7.01 17.83
CA VAL A 346 -17.15 -7.26 17.62
C VAL A 346 -16.68 -8.28 18.63
N SER A 347 -16.06 -9.35 18.14
CA SER A 347 -15.37 -10.33 18.96
C SER A 347 -13.87 -10.22 18.76
N LEU A 348 -13.12 -10.04 19.86
CA LEU A 348 -11.66 -9.99 19.87
C LEU A 348 -11.08 -11.17 20.62
N PRO A 349 -9.92 -11.71 20.19
CA PRO A 349 -9.19 -12.72 20.94
C PRO A 349 -8.79 -12.23 22.34
N GLN A 350 -8.52 -13.18 23.25
CA GLN A 350 -7.97 -12.86 24.56
C GLN A 350 -6.62 -12.13 24.43
N GLY A 351 -6.43 -11.07 25.19
CA GLY A 351 -5.21 -10.25 25.16
C GLY A 351 -5.16 -9.19 24.03
N VAL A 352 -6.13 -9.18 23.11
CA VAL A 352 -6.24 -8.16 22.06
C VAL A 352 -7.22 -7.08 22.49
N THR A 353 -6.79 -5.82 22.44
CA THR A 353 -7.62 -4.64 22.66
C THR A 353 -7.66 -3.79 21.39
N GLY A 354 -8.56 -2.82 21.33
CA GLY A 354 -8.61 -1.93 20.17
C GLY A 354 -9.55 -0.77 20.33
N GLN A 355 -9.89 -0.19 19.20
CA GLN A 355 -10.87 0.89 19.07
C GLN A 355 -11.81 0.64 17.90
N PHE A 356 -13.09 0.93 18.09
CA PHE A 356 -14.05 1.05 17.01
C PHE A 356 -14.28 2.52 16.71
N VAL A 357 -14.11 2.90 15.44
CA VAL A 357 -14.24 4.29 14.99
C VAL A 357 -15.36 4.38 13.95
N TRP A 358 -16.37 5.20 14.24
CA TRP A 358 -17.49 5.45 13.34
C TRP A 358 -17.85 6.93 13.32
N GLN A 359 -17.84 7.54 12.13
CA GLN A 359 -18.20 8.97 11.94
C GLN A 359 -17.51 9.93 12.94
N GLY A 360 -16.21 9.69 13.18
CA GLY A 360 -15.41 10.50 14.09
C GLY A 360 -15.55 10.17 15.58
N GLN A 361 -16.50 9.30 15.96
CA GLN A 361 -16.61 8.80 17.32
C GLN A 361 -15.76 7.54 17.51
N ALA A 362 -14.99 7.47 18.59
CA ALA A 362 -14.18 6.31 18.95
C ALA A 362 -14.71 5.67 20.25
N LYS A 363 -14.84 4.34 20.25
CA LYS A 363 -15.17 3.53 21.43
C LYS A 363 -14.10 2.46 21.62
N ALA A 364 -13.71 2.24 22.88
CA ALA A 364 -12.74 1.19 23.22
C ALA A 364 -13.34 -0.20 23.00
N LEU A 365 -12.48 -1.13 22.53
CA LEU A 365 -12.79 -2.55 22.40
C LEU A 365 -11.93 -3.35 23.39
N HIS A 366 -12.58 -4.30 24.04
CA HIS A 366 -11.97 -5.21 25.01
C HIS A 366 -11.93 -6.63 24.47
N PRO A 367 -11.06 -7.51 25.02
CA PRO A 367 -11.08 -8.92 24.68
C PRO A 367 -12.47 -9.54 24.90
N GLY A 368 -12.84 -10.48 24.03
CA GLY A 368 -14.18 -11.07 24.02
C GLY A 368 -15.20 -10.28 23.22
N SER A 369 -16.47 -10.41 23.58
CA SER A 369 -17.59 -9.82 22.85
C SER A 369 -17.81 -8.35 23.25
N ASN A 370 -17.98 -7.49 22.23
CA ASN A 370 -18.31 -6.06 22.38
C ASN A 370 -19.56 -5.77 21.55
N THR A 371 -20.57 -5.12 22.17
CA THR A 371 -21.78 -4.66 21.49
C THR A 371 -21.83 -3.14 21.55
N LEU A 372 -21.89 -2.50 20.40
CA LEU A 372 -21.83 -1.05 20.25
C LEU A 372 -23.01 -0.53 19.43
N VAL A 373 -23.48 0.68 19.78
CA VAL A 373 -24.49 1.40 18.98
C VAL A 373 -24.00 2.84 18.81
N PHE A 374 -24.07 3.36 17.57
CA PHE A 374 -23.69 4.72 17.21
C PHE A 374 -24.85 5.49 16.61
#